data_b832590f60d836444fc1956a49f2970a
#
_entry.id   b832590f60d836444fc1956a49f2970a
#
_cell.length_a   1.000
_cell.length_b   1.000
_cell.length_c   1.000
_cell.angle_alpha   90.00
_cell.angle_beta   90.00
_cell.angle_gamma   90.00
#
_symmetry.space_group_name_H-M   'P 1'
#
loop_
_entity.id
_entity.type
_entity.pdbx_description
1 polymer ?
#
loop_
_entity_poly.entity_id
_entity_poly.type
_entity_poly.pdbx_seq_one_letter_code
_entity_poly.pdbx_strand_id
1 'polypeptide(L)'
;MNDTILEVRHLSKAFGSHQVLKDIDFTVRPGDVTSIIGASGSGKSTLLRCINLLETPTGGQILFHGQDMTGRGVNASRYRSKVGMVFQSFNLFNNMTVLENCMVGQVKVLKKSKEEARENAMKYLDQVGMAPYINAKPRQISGGQKQRVAIARALAMEPEVLLFDEPTSALDPEMVGEVLSVMQDLAQNGMTMLVVTHEM
;
A
#
# COMPACT_ATOMS: atom_id res chain seq x y z
N MET A 1 -1.57 -0.69 27.85
CA MET A 1 -1.10 0.19 26.77
C MET A 1 -1.91 -0.14 25.54
N ASN A 2 -2.41 0.87 24.85
CA ASN A 2 -3.24 0.64 23.67
C ASN A 2 -2.29 0.29 22.50
N ASP A 3 -2.18 -0.99 22.19
CA ASP A 3 -1.27 -1.51 21.16
C ASP A 3 -1.93 -1.44 19.76
N THR A 4 -2.54 -0.28 19.48
CA THR A 4 -3.22 -0.01 18.22
C THR A 4 -2.36 0.90 17.34
N ILE A 5 -2.01 0.44 16.14
CA ILE A 5 -1.22 1.22 15.18
C ILE A 5 -2.12 2.12 14.32
N LEU A 6 -3.26 1.60 13.89
CA LEU A 6 -4.22 2.31 13.05
C LEU A 6 -5.63 2.14 13.60
N GLU A 7 -6.37 3.23 13.69
CA GLU A 7 -7.76 3.22 14.13
C GLU A 7 -8.62 4.08 13.20
N VAL A 8 -9.71 3.53 12.76
CA VAL A 8 -10.72 4.20 11.96
C VAL A 8 -11.95 4.39 12.84
N ARG A 9 -12.39 5.63 12.99
CA ARG A 9 -13.54 6.01 13.86
C ARG A 9 -14.59 6.74 13.06
N HIS A 10 -15.80 6.17 13.04
CA HIS A 10 -16.99 6.79 12.42
C HIS A 10 -16.74 7.31 11.01
N LEU A 11 -15.90 6.60 10.24
CA LEU A 11 -15.47 7.05 8.92
C LEU A 11 -16.62 7.04 7.94
N SER A 12 -16.85 8.17 7.30
CA SER A 12 -17.88 8.35 6.28
C SER A 12 -17.29 9.04 5.06
N LYS A 13 -17.75 8.65 3.88
CA LYS A 13 -17.37 9.28 2.60
C LYS A 13 -18.56 9.33 1.68
N ALA A 14 -18.83 10.52 1.16
CA ALA A 14 -19.82 10.75 0.12
C ALA A 14 -19.19 11.50 -1.07
N PHE A 15 -19.63 11.17 -2.26
CA PHE A 15 -19.33 11.89 -3.49
C PHE A 15 -20.63 12.57 -3.97
N GLY A 16 -20.74 13.88 -3.73
CA GLY A 16 -21.99 14.59 -3.92
C GLY A 16 -23.09 14.01 -3.00
N SER A 17 -24.19 13.56 -3.57
CA SER A 17 -25.30 12.93 -2.84
C SER A 17 -25.12 11.42 -2.62
N HIS A 18 -24.14 10.80 -3.28
CA HIS A 18 -23.89 9.36 -3.20
C HIS A 18 -22.96 9.02 -2.02
N GLN A 19 -23.53 8.40 -0.99
CA GLN A 19 -22.77 7.95 0.18
C GLN A 19 -22.18 6.57 -0.07
N VAL A 20 -20.84 6.49 -0.01
CA VAL A 20 -20.07 5.26 -0.29
C VAL A 20 -19.67 4.56 1.01
N LEU A 21 -19.16 5.30 2.00
CA LEU A 21 -18.80 4.78 3.33
C LEU A 21 -19.75 5.39 4.37
N LYS A 22 -20.25 4.53 5.27
CA LYS A 22 -21.20 4.91 6.32
C LYS A 22 -20.72 4.38 7.65
N ASP A 23 -20.27 5.29 8.52
CA ASP A 23 -19.96 4.99 9.92
C ASP A 23 -19.08 3.74 10.11
N ILE A 24 -17.92 3.74 9.50
CA ILE A 24 -16.97 2.62 9.53
C ILE A 24 -16.06 2.75 10.75
N ASP A 25 -16.01 1.69 11.56
CA ASP A 25 -15.17 1.60 12.76
C ASP A 25 -14.37 0.31 12.77
N PHE A 26 -13.06 0.40 12.95
CA PHE A 26 -12.18 -0.74 13.24
C PHE A 26 -10.82 -0.30 13.74
N THR A 27 -10.07 -1.25 14.29
CA THR A 27 -8.70 -1.06 14.77
C THR A 27 -7.78 -2.10 14.17
N VAL A 28 -6.51 -1.73 13.99
CA VAL A 28 -5.43 -2.60 13.50
C VAL A 28 -4.27 -2.55 14.48
N ARG A 29 -3.76 -3.71 14.87
CA ARG A 29 -2.58 -3.82 15.76
C ARG A 29 -1.34 -4.13 14.93
N PRO A 30 -0.14 -3.80 15.45
CA PRO A 30 1.11 -4.23 14.80
C PRO A 30 1.13 -5.75 14.55
N GLY A 31 1.47 -6.13 13.32
CA GLY A 31 1.53 -7.52 12.88
C GLY A 31 0.21 -8.14 12.45
N ASP A 32 -0.91 -7.44 12.56
CA ASP A 32 -2.20 -7.92 12.07
C ASP A 32 -2.22 -7.98 10.53
N VAL A 33 -2.87 -9.02 10.01
CA VAL A 33 -3.30 -9.09 8.62
C VAL A 33 -4.82 -9.02 8.60
N THR A 34 -5.35 -7.89 8.18
CA THR A 34 -6.79 -7.62 8.14
C THR A 34 -7.30 -7.71 6.71
N SER A 35 -8.22 -8.63 6.45
CA SER A 35 -8.90 -8.75 5.16
C SER A 35 -10.23 -8.00 5.17
N ILE A 36 -10.43 -7.18 4.15
CA ILE A 36 -11.68 -6.45 3.92
C ILE A 36 -12.34 -7.07 2.69
N ILE A 37 -13.43 -7.78 2.94
CA ILE A 37 -14.14 -8.54 1.91
C ILE A 37 -15.50 -7.88 1.65
N GLY A 38 -15.92 -7.86 0.40
CA GLY A 38 -17.22 -7.33 0.00
C GLY A 38 -17.39 -7.34 -1.50
N ALA A 39 -18.62 -7.13 -1.95
CA ALA A 39 -18.94 -7.06 -3.37
C ALA A 39 -18.20 -5.92 -4.07
N SER A 40 -17.95 -6.07 -5.37
CA SER A 40 -17.45 -4.99 -6.21
C SER A 40 -18.35 -3.75 -6.10
N GLY A 41 -17.73 -2.58 -5.97
CA GLY A 41 -18.47 -1.31 -5.82
C GLY A 41 -19.01 -1.04 -4.41
N SER A 42 -18.65 -1.85 -3.41
CA SER A 42 -19.10 -1.64 -2.01
C SER A 42 -18.32 -0.57 -1.24
N GLY A 43 -17.32 0.07 -1.86
CA GLY A 43 -16.53 1.14 -1.25
C GLY A 43 -15.21 0.71 -0.62
N LYS A 44 -14.77 -0.54 -0.83
CA LYS A 44 -13.52 -1.07 -0.25
C LYS A 44 -12.28 -0.27 -0.68
N SER A 45 -12.14 0.00 -1.97
CA SER A 45 -11.02 0.82 -2.49
C SER A 45 -11.09 2.25 -1.98
N THR A 46 -12.28 2.82 -1.86
CA THR A 46 -12.49 4.14 -1.28
C THR A 46 -12.05 4.19 0.19
N LEU A 47 -12.33 3.13 0.95
CA LEU A 47 -11.89 3.01 2.34
C LEU A 47 -10.34 3.04 2.43
N LEU A 48 -9.64 2.25 1.63
CA LEU A 48 -8.17 2.26 1.61
C LEU A 48 -7.61 3.63 1.20
N ARG A 49 -8.22 4.28 0.22
CA ARG A 49 -7.81 5.62 -0.21
C ARG A 49 -8.04 6.68 0.85
N CYS A 50 -9.09 6.58 1.64
CA CYS A 50 -9.29 7.44 2.80
C CYS A 50 -8.22 7.19 3.86
N ILE A 51 -7.91 5.92 4.16
CA ILE A 51 -6.86 5.56 5.14
C ILE A 51 -5.49 6.09 4.70
N ASN A 52 -5.19 6.05 3.42
CA ASN A 52 -3.94 6.57 2.85
C ASN A 52 -3.96 8.09 2.59
N LEU A 53 -5.07 8.76 2.86
CA LEU A 53 -5.29 10.20 2.58
C LEU A 53 -5.21 10.58 1.09
N LEU A 54 -5.43 9.64 0.19
CA LEU A 54 -5.64 9.93 -1.24
C LEU A 54 -7.04 10.45 -1.51
N GLU A 55 -8.00 10.10 -0.65
CA GLU A 55 -9.34 10.66 -0.59
C GLU A 55 -9.55 11.29 0.77
N THR A 56 -10.16 12.47 0.79
CA THR A 56 -10.55 13.13 2.04
C THR A 56 -11.87 12.56 2.55
N PRO A 57 -11.93 12.01 3.76
CA PRO A 57 -13.20 11.59 4.36
C PRO A 57 -14.19 12.75 4.47
N THR A 58 -15.49 12.46 4.36
CA THR A 58 -16.53 13.44 4.60
C THR A 58 -16.79 13.62 6.11
N GLY A 59 -16.56 12.58 6.89
CA GLY A 59 -16.70 12.59 8.34
C GLY A 59 -15.87 11.48 8.99
N GLY A 60 -15.76 11.54 10.30
CA GLY A 60 -14.98 10.60 11.09
C GLY A 60 -13.51 10.93 11.17
N GLN A 61 -12.72 10.01 11.71
CA GLN A 61 -11.30 10.19 11.97
C GLN A 61 -10.51 8.94 11.58
N ILE A 62 -9.26 9.18 11.19
CA ILE A 62 -8.24 8.15 11.03
C ILE A 62 -7.11 8.49 11.97
N LEU A 63 -6.84 7.60 12.94
CA LEU A 63 -5.78 7.78 13.92
C LEU A 63 -4.63 6.82 13.59
N PHE A 64 -3.43 7.36 13.58
CA PHE A 64 -2.18 6.61 13.42
C PHE A 64 -1.32 6.85 14.65
N HIS A 65 -0.99 5.79 15.38
CA HIS A 65 -0.37 5.89 16.71
C HIS A 65 -1.10 6.87 17.65
N GLY A 66 -2.44 6.87 17.59
CA GLY A 66 -3.29 7.74 18.40
C GLY A 66 -3.41 9.18 17.92
N GLN A 67 -2.68 9.58 16.88
CA GLN A 67 -2.74 10.92 16.31
C GLN A 67 -3.72 10.99 15.14
N ASP A 68 -4.61 11.98 15.14
CA ASP A 68 -5.58 12.19 14.06
C ASP A 68 -4.90 12.67 12.78
N MET A 69 -5.00 11.85 11.72
CA MET A 69 -4.44 12.14 10.40
C MET A 69 -5.43 12.89 9.50
N THR A 70 -6.67 13.07 9.91
CA THR A 70 -7.70 13.81 9.16
C THR A 70 -7.72 15.30 9.51
N GLY A 71 -6.95 15.71 10.53
CA GLY A 71 -6.86 17.08 11.01
C GLY A 71 -6.06 18.01 10.08
N ARG A 72 -6.14 19.32 10.38
CA ARG A 72 -5.34 20.33 9.67
C ARG A 72 -3.85 20.23 10.05
N GLY A 73 -2.99 20.51 9.07
CA GLY A 73 -1.54 20.56 9.31
C GLY A 73 -0.82 19.21 9.25
N VAL A 74 -1.50 18.14 8.88
CA VAL A 74 -0.89 16.83 8.69
C VAL A 74 -0.02 16.84 7.43
N ASN A 75 1.23 16.36 7.57
CA ASN A 75 2.08 16.12 6.43
C ASN A 75 1.72 14.78 5.76
N ALA A 76 0.89 14.85 4.73
CA ALA A 76 0.40 13.67 4.03
C ALA A 76 1.53 12.83 3.40
N SER A 77 2.58 13.45 2.87
CA SER A 77 3.71 12.73 2.29
C SER A 77 4.46 11.90 3.32
N ARG A 78 4.69 12.47 4.52
CA ARG A 78 5.31 11.76 5.63
C ARG A 78 4.43 10.63 6.15
N TYR A 79 3.14 10.87 6.29
CA TYR A 79 2.18 9.83 6.67
C TYR A 79 2.16 8.67 5.66
N ARG A 80 2.07 8.97 4.36
CA ARG A 80 2.07 7.97 3.29
C ARG A 80 3.37 7.18 3.20
N SER A 81 4.49 7.72 3.68
CA SER A 81 5.73 6.93 3.79
C SER A 81 5.63 5.85 4.87
N LYS A 82 4.77 6.03 5.86
CA LYS A 82 4.52 5.08 6.95
C LYS A 82 3.35 4.13 6.68
N VAL A 83 2.40 4.57 5.90
CA VAL A 83 1.22 3.79 5.47
C VAL A 83 1.26 3.69 3.95
N GLY A 84 1.96 2.66 3.46
CA GLY A 84 2.16 2.42 2.04
C GLY A 84 0.93 1.81 1.37
N MET A 85 0.82 1.95 0.06
CA MET A 85 -0.29 1.40 -0.72
C MET A 85 0.19 0.72 -1.98
N VAL A 86 -0.33 -0.48 -2.23
CA VAL A 86 -0.15 -1.27 -3.44
C VAL A 86 -1.48 -1.28 -4.19
N PHE A 87 -1.46 -0.79 -5.43
CA PHE A 87 -2.67 -0.59 -6.23
C PHE A 87 -2.95 -1.79 -7.14
N GLN A 88 -4.20 -1.96 -7.52
CA GLN A 88 -4.63 -2.95 -8.50
C GLN A 88 -3.91 -2.79 -9.85
N SER A 89 -3.70 -1.56 -10.29
CA SER A 89 -3.09 -1.21 -11.59
C SER A 89 -1.58 -0.94 -11.52
N PHE A 90 -0.91 -1.37 -10.44
CA PHE A 90 0.53 -1.26 -10.20
C PHE A 90 1.05 0.18 -10.04
N ASN A 91 0.64 1.12 -10.88
CA ASN A 91 1.01 2.54 -10.88
C ASN A 91 2.53 2.79 -10.92
N LEU A 92 3.26 1.98 -11.68
CA LEU A 92 4.68 2.19 -11.89
C LEU A 92 4.94 3.39 -12.82
N PHE A 93 6.06 4.07 -12.60
CA PHE A 93 6.52 5.12 -13.49
C PHE A 93 7.12 4.49 -14.76
N ASN A 94 6.43 4.63 -15.89
CA ASN A 94 6.81 3.97 -17.16
C ASN A 94 8.12 4.47 -17.76
N ASN A 95 8.52 5.68 -17.43
CA ASN A 95 9.77 6.31 -17.86
C ASN A 95 10.98 5.94 -16.99
N MET A 96 10.76 5.21 -15.90
CA MET A 96 11.79 4.77 -14.96
C MET A 96 11.99 3.26 -15.05
N THR A 97 13.22 2.82 -14.76
CA THR A 97 13.54 1.39 -14.59
C THR A 97 12.89 0.83 -13.33
N VAL A 98 12.91 -0.49 -13.20
CA VAL A 98 12.49 -1.20 -11.98
C VAL A 98 13.21 -0.64 -10.75
N LEU A 99 14.54 -0.50 -10.82
CA LEU A 99 15.33 0.05 -9.73
C LEU A 99 14.98 1.51 -9.42
N GLU A 100 14.85 2.36 -10.42
CA GLU A 100 14.49 3.76 -10.25
C GLU A 100 13.11 3.94 -9.63
N ASN A 101 12.14 3.09 -9.98
CA ASN A 101 10.82 3.07 -9.34
C ASN A 101 10.91 2.86 -7.83
N CYS A 102 11.84 2.00 -7.37
CA CYS A 102 12.02 1.71 -5.94
C CYS A 102 12.93 2.74 -5.23
N MET A 103 13.66 3.57 -5.96
CA MET A 103 14.55 4.59 -5.39
C MET A 103 13.89 5.95 -5.22
N VAL A 104 13.03 6.34 -6.17
CA VAL A 104 12.55 7.73 -6.30
C VAL A 104 11.87 8.26 -5.04
N GLY A 105 11.03 7.47 -4.39
CA GLY A 105 10.35 7.86 -3.15
C GLY A 105 11.33 8.06 -1.99
N GLN A 106 12.31 7.19 -1.89
CA GLN A 106 13.35 7.27 -0.85
C GLN A 106 14.17 8.56 -0.96
N VAL A 107 14.54 8.93 -2.18
CA VAL A 107 15.32 10.15 -2.42
C VAL A 107 14.47 11.40 -2.25
N LYS A 108 13.28 11.44 -2.84
CA LYS A 108 12.43 12.64 -2.85
C LYS A 108 11.70 12.91 -1.54
N VAL A 109 11.21 11.88 -0.88
CA VAL A 109 10.40 11.99 0.34
C VAL A 109 11.24 11.79 1.59
N LEU A 110 12.02 10.70 1.67
CA LEU A 110 12.83 10.36 2.84
C LEU A 110 14.19 11.08 2.85
N LYS A 111 14.55 11.77 1.77
CA LYS A 111 15.82 12.50 1.63
C LYS A 111 17.06 11.64 1.79
N LYS A 112 16.95 10.34 1.50
CA LYS A 112 18.11 9.44 1.46
C LYS A 112 19.05 9.80 0.30
N SER A 113 20.35 9.49 0.46
CA SER A 113 21.30 9.57 -0.65
C SER A 113 20.93 8.57 -1.74
N LYS A 114 21.44 8.77 -2.94
CA LYS A 114 21.21 7.82 -4.06
C LYS A 114 21.79 6.45 -3.76
N GLU A 115 22.95 6.41 -3.09
CA GLU A 115 23.63 5.18 -2.70
C GLU A 115 22.79 4.39 -1.69
N GLU A 116 22.32 5.03 -0.63
CA GLU A 116 21.44 4.42 0.38
C GLU A 116 20.12 3.94 -0.25
N ALA A 117 19.52 4.78 -1.10
CA ALA A 117 18.26 4.45 -1.78
C ALA A 117 18.43 3.24 -2.72
N ARG A 118 19.57 3.15 -3.42
CA ARG A 118 19.90 2.03 -4.29
C ARG A 118 20.07 0.73 -3.49
N GLU A 119 20.86 0.78 -2.45
CA GLU A 119 21.13 -0.39 -1.61
C GLU A 119 19.83 -0.94 -1.01
N ASN A 120 19.01 -0.06 -0.47
CA ASN A 120 17.72 -0.43 0.11
C ASN A 120 16.73 -0.95 -0.95
N ALA A 121 16.67 -0.32 -2.13
CA ALA A 121 15.86 -0.80 -3.25
C ALA A 121 16.28 -2.19 -3.72
N MET A 122 17.58 -2.45 -3.85
CA MET A 122 18.11 -3.76 -4.22
C MET A 122 17.70 -4.84 -3.22
N LYS A 123 17.77 -4.56 -1.93
CA LYS A 123 17.34 -5.47 -0.86
C LYS A 123 15.89 -5.92 -1.08
N TYR A 124 14.97 -5.00 -1.29
CA TYR A 124 13.56 -5.33 -1.44
C TYR A 124 13.23 -5.93 -2.81
N LEU A 125 13.92 -5.53 -3.87
CA LEU A 125 13.79 -6.16 -5.18
C LEU A 125 14.27 -7.60 -5.16
N ASP A 126 15.35 -7.89 -4.44
CA ASP A 126 15.82 -9.26 -4.23
C ASP A 126 14.78 -10.09 -3.45
N GLN A 127 14.22 -9.52 -2.41
CA GLN A 127 13.19 -10.17 -1.59
C GLN A 127 11.95 -10.60 -2.40
N VAL A 128 11.57 -9.83 -3.41
CA VAL A 128 10.42 -10.16 -4.29
C VAL A 128 10.83 -10.89 -5.58
N GLY A 129 12.10 -11.29 -5.72
CA GLY A 129 12.62 -12.02 -6.86
C GLY A 129 12.81 -11.19 -8.13
N MET A 130 12.96 -9.87 -8.01
CA MET A 130 13.09 -8.94 -9.14
C MET A 130 14.50 -8.38 -9.36
N ALA A 131 15.49 -8.83 -8.58
CA ALA A 131 16.86 -8.39 -8.73
C ALA A 131 17.44 -8.55 -10.16
N PRO A 132 17.14 -9.63 -10.92
CA PRO A 132 17.63 -9.76 -12.31
C PRO A 132 17.05 -8.72 -13.28
N TYR A 133 15.97 -8.02 -12.92
CA TYR A 133 15.21 -7.13 -13.80
C TYR A 133 15.38 -5.65 -13.46
N ILE A 134 16.38 -5.28 -12.68
CA ILE A 134 16.55 -3.90 -12.17
C ILE A 134 16.68 -2.83 -13.25
N ASN A 135 17.19 -3.20 -14.43
CA ASN A 135 17.38 -2.29 -15.56
C ASN A 135 16.21 -2.31 -16.55
N ALA A 136 15.22 -3.20 -16.36
CA ALA A 136 14.04 -3.25 -17.19
C ALA A 136 13.10 -2.07 -16.89
N LYS A 137 12.33 -1.66 -17.91
CA LYS A 137 11.21 -0.73 -17.73
C LYS A 137 9.90 -1.50 -17.57
N PRO A 138 8.86 -0.90 -17.01
CA PRO A 138 7.59 -1.59 -16.77
C PRO A 138 7.00 -2.30 -17.99
N ARG A 139 7.13 -1.71 -19.17
CA ARG A 139 6.65 -2.31 -20.43
C ARG A 139 7.34 -3.62 -20.82
N GLN A 140 8.49 -3.92 -20.22
CA GLN A 140 9.34 -5.07 -20.54
C GLN A 140 9.11 -6.26 -19.60
N ILE A 141 8.23 -6.12 -18.63
CA ILE A 141 7.97 -7.13 -17.60
C ILE A 141 6.47 -7.49 -17.56
N SER A 142 6.15 -8.68 -17.01
CA SER A 142 4.78 -9.18 -16.88
C SER A 142 3.98 -8.41 -15.83
N GLY A 143 2.65 -8.60 -15.82
CA GLY A 143 1.78 -8.02 -14.80
C GLY A 143 2.14 -8.48 -13.38
N GLY A 144 2.42 -9.76 -13.18
CA GLY A 144 2.88 -10.29 -11.89
C GLY A 144 4.21 -9.71 -11.44
N GLN A 145 5.14 -9.54 -12.38
CA GLN A 145 6.42 -8.86 -12.11
C GLN A 145 6.22 -7.39 -11.76
N LYS A 146 5.35 -6.68 -12.48
CA LYS A 146 5.00 -5.28 -12.14
C LYS A 146 4.44 -5.17 -10.73
N GLN A 147 3.58 -6.08 -10.32
CA GLN A 147 3.00 -6.06 -8.98
C GLN A 147 4.05 -6.33 -7.91
N ARG A 148 4.96 -7.27 -8.16
CA ARG A 148 6.09 -7.51 -7.23
C ARG A 148 7.01 -6.27 -7.12
N VAL A 149 7.25 -5.57 -8.21
CA VAL A 149 7.98 -4.29 -8.18
C VAL A 149 7.22 -3.22 -7.40
N ALA A 150 5.90 -3.13 -7.57
CA ALA A 150 5.06 -2.20 -6.81
C ALA A 150 5.12 -2.49 -5.30
N ILE A 151 5.14 -3.77 -4.91
CA ILE A 151 5.33 -4.19 -3.52
C ILE A 151 6.73 -3.77 -3.02
N ALA A 152 7.78 -4.07 -3.77
CA ALA A 152 9.14 -3.67 -3.42
C ALA A 152 9.30 -2.15 -3.29
N ARG A 153 8.67 -1.38 -4.18
CA ARG A 153 8.64 0.08 -4.12
C ARG A 153 8.01 0.58 -2.80
N ALA A 154 6.90 -0.02 -2.41
CA ALA A 154 6.26 0.32 -1.14
C ALA A 154 7.13 -0.07 0.06
N LEU A 155 7.71 -1.26 0.06
CA LEU A 155 8.61 -1.74 1.12
C LEU A 155 9.87 -0.89 1.26
N ALA A 156 10.39 -0.35 0.16
CA ALA A 156 11.58 0.50 0.15
C ALA A 156 11.40 1.80 0.95
N MET A 157 10.17 2.23 1.16
CA MET A 157 9.84 3.35 2.06
C MET A 157 9.86 2.95 3.54
N GLU A 158 10.04 1.67 3.84
CA GLU A 158 10.04 1.08 5.19
C GLU A 158 8.77 1.45 5.97
N PRO A 159 7.58 1.12 5.41
CA PRO A 159 6.30 1.46 6.03
C PRO A 159 6.03 0.61 7.27
N GLU A 160 5.18 1.13 8.13
CA GLU A 160 4.66 0.40 9.29
C GLU A 160 3.39 -0.40 8.96
N VAL A 161 2.63 0.08 7.96
CA VAL A 161 1.40 -0.56 7.45
C VAL A 161 1.43 -0.59 5.92
N LEU A 162 1.05 -1.71 5.33
CA LEU A 162 0.82 -1.84 3.89
C LEU A 162 -0.66 -2.07 3.60
N LEU A 163 -1.20 -1.25 2.71
CA LEU A 163 -2.56 -1.38 2.19
C LEU A 163 -2.50 -2.02 0.79
N PHE A 164 -3.27 -3.08 0.58
CA PHE A 164 -3.36 -3.77 -0.71
C PHE A 164 -4.77 -3.62 -1.28
N ASP A 165 -4.90 -2.92 -2.40
CA ASP A 165 -6.15 -2.72 -3.11
C ASP A 165 -6.30 -3.73 -4.25
N GLU A 166 -6.96 -4.85 -3.99
CA GLU A 166 -7.17 -5.94 -4.94
C GLU A 166 -5.89 -6.33 -5.70
N PRO A 167 -4.84 -6.77 -4.99
CA PRO A 167 -3.48 -6.88 -5.54
C PRO A 167 -3.34 -7.89 -6.67
N THR A 168 -4.27 -8.82 -6.83
CA THR A 168 -4.20 -9.89 -7.82
C THR A 168 -5.29 -9.81 -8.90
N SER A 169 -6.26 -8.90 -8.79
CA SER A 169 -7.43 -8.88 -9.68
C SER A 169 -7.11 -8.49 -11.13
N ALA A 170 -6.03 -7.76 -11.36
CA ALA A 170 -5.57 -7.40 -12.71
C ALA A 170 -4.57 -8.40 -13.32
N LEU A 171 -4.35 -9.54 -12.65
CA LEU A 171 -3.37 -10.54 -13.07
C LEU A 171 -4.02 -11.73 -13.74
N ASP A 172 -3.30 -12.34 -14.68
CA ASP A 172 -3.63 -13.67 -15.19
C ASP A 172 -3.49 -14.70 -14.06
N PRO A 173 -4.32 -15.77 -14.03
CA PRO A 173 -4.31 -16.77 -12.95
C PRO A 173 -2.94 -17.38 -12.66
N GLU A 174 -2.12 -17.55 -13.70
CA GLU A 174 -0.75 -18.09 -13.57
C GLU A 174 0.18 -17.21 -12.74
N MET A 175 -0.07 -15.90 -12.71
CA MET A 175 0.76 -14.90 -12.02
C MET A 175 0.32 -14.64 -10.57
N VAL A 176 -0.89 -15.06 -10.22
CA VAL A 176 -1.49 -14.79 -8.89
C VAL A 176 -0.67 -15.43 -7.78
N GLY A 177 -0.24 -16.67 -7.97
CA GLY A 177 0.49 -17.45 -6.95
C GLY A 177 1.79 -16.78 -6.50
N GLU A 178 2.56 -16.20 -7.40
CA GLU A 178 3.83 -15.53 -7.07
C GLU A 178 3.60 -14.28 -6.22
N VAL A 179 2.58 -13.49 -6.53
CA VAL A 179 2.23 -12.30 -5.77
C VAL A 179 1.70 -12.68 -4.38
N LEU A 180 0.83 -13.69 -4.29
CA LEU A 180 0.32 -14.18 -3.01
C LEU A 180 1.45 -14.75 -2.13
N SER A 181 2.43 -15.45 -2.72
CA SER A 181 3.60 -15.95 -1.99
C SER A 181 4.40 -14.81 -1.34
N VAL A 182 4.64 -13.73 -2.08
CA VAL A 182 5.30 -12.52 -1.53
C VAL A 182 4.50 -11.94 -0.37
N MET A 183 3.17 -11.84 -0.52
CA MET A 183 2.30 -11.31 0.55
C MET A 183 2.31 -12.22 1.79
N GLN A 184 2.31 -13.54 1.60
CA GLN A 184 2.41 -14.51 2.71
C GLN A 184 3.73 -14.38 3.45
N ASP A 185 4.84 -14.24 2.74
CA ASP A 185 6.16 -14.02 3.34
C ASP A 185 6.20 -12.75 4.17
N LEU A 186 5.60 -11.66 3.68
CA LEU A 186 5.49 -10.42 4.42
C LEU A 186 4.67 -10.59 5.71
N ALA A 187 3.54 -11.29 5.64
CA ALA A 187 2.70 -11.58 6.80
C ALA A 187 3.45 -12.42 7.85
N GLN A 188 4.17 -13.45 7.41
CA GLN A 188 4.99 -14.31 8.30
C GLN A 188 6.12 -13.53 8.97
N ASN A 189 6.65 -12.51 8.31
CA ASN A 189 7.68 -11.62 8.86
C ASN A 189 7.13 -10.47 9.72
N GLY A 190 5.84 -10.49 10.03
CA GLY A 190 5.21 -9.56 10.97
C GLY A 190 4.80 -8.22 10.36
N MET A 191 4.74 -8.10 9.04
CA MET A 191 4.23 -6.88 8.39
C MET A 191 2.74 -6.68 8.70
N THR A 192 2.39 -5.49 9.14
CA THR A 192 0.98 -5.10 9.32
C THR A 192 0.36 -4.78 7.97
N MET A 193 -0.73 -5.47 7.64
CA MET A 193 -1.34 -5.42 6.32
C MET A 193 -2.86 -5.28 6.39
N LEU A 194 -3.42 -4.43 5.52
CA LEU A 194 -4.84 -4.42 5.19
C LEU A 194 -5.00 -4.82 3.72
N VAL A 195 -5.77 -5.86 3.47
CA VAL A 195 -5.96 -6.42 2.13
C VAL A 195 -7.42 -6.33 1.74
N VAL A 196 -7.71 -5.57 0.70
CA VAL A 196 -9.03 -5.52 0.07
C VAL A 196 -9.08 -6.55 -1.04
N THR A 197 -10.05 -7.44 -0.99
CA THR A 197 -10.30 -8.44 -2.02
C THR A 197 -11.80 -8.72 -2.15
N HIS A 198 -12.21 -9.15 -3.35
CA HIS A 198 -13.56 -9.68 -3.60
C HIS A 198 -13.53 -11.21 -3.73
N GLU A 199 -12.36 -11.83 -3.73
CA GLU A 199 -12.17 -13.27 -3.76
C GLU A 199 -12.10 -13.82 -2.31
N MET A 200 -12.80 -14.93 -2.06
CA MET A 200 -12.75 -15.69 -0.80
C MET A 200 -11.81 -16.89 -0.95
#